data_0fc3973467ccfd6511f96c9788ea2d23
#
_entry.id   0fc3973467ccfd6511f96c9788ea2d23
#
_cell.length_a   1.000
_cell.length_b   1.000
_cell.length_c   1.000
_cell.angle_alpha   90.00
_cell.angle_beta   90.00
_cell.angle_gamma   90.00
#
_symmetry.space_group_name_H-M   'P 1'
#
loop_
_entity.id
_entity.type
_entity.pdbx_description
1 polymer ?
#
loop_
_entity_poly.entity_id
_entity_poly.type
_entity_poly.pdbx_seq_one_letter_code
_entity_poly.pdbx_strand_id
1 'polypeptide(L)'
;MTKNDILSPADVTKLLKTFYDKLLVSSIKHHFINLNLEAHLPRVESFWNATLFPDHSYGTNLMEQHMHLPLKKDDFKLWQRLLWESADAHFSGANTETVKNRAASIAYIMQKKLLKD
;
A
#
# COMPACT_ATOMS: atom_id res chain seq x y z
N MET A 1 11.37 20.60 -10.70
CA MET A 1 10.97 19.66 -11.76
C MET A 1 9.61 19.06 -11.48
N THR A 2 8.81 18.94 -12.52
CA THR A 2 7.47 18.39 -12.41
C THR A 2 7.55 16.86 -12.34
N LYS A 3 6.90 16.26 -11.36
CA LYS A 3 6.80 14.80 -11.27
C LYS A 3 5.68 14.32 -12.17
N ASN A 4 5.85 13.14 -12.75
CA ASN A 4 4.80 12.49 -13.51
C ASN A 4 3.82 11.78 -12.59
N ASP A 5 2.60 11.56 -13.08
CA ASP A 5 1.64 10.73 -12.37
C ASP A 5 2.00 9.24 -12.53
N ILE A 6 1.30 8.39 -11.81
CA ILE A 6 1.41 6.93 -11.93
C ILE A 6 0.62 6.53 -13.17
N LEU A 7 1.32 6.15 -14.24
CA LEU A 7 0.70 5.96 -15.55
C LEU A 7 0.74 4.50 -16.05
N SER A 8 1.47 3.62 -15.37
CA SER A 8 1.64 2.25 -15.83
C SER A 8 1.92 1.30 -14.68
N PRO A 9 1.79 -0.02 -14.90
CA PRO A 9 2.18 -1.01 -13.88
C PRO A 9 3.64 -0.88 -13.43
N ALA A 10 4.55 -0.44 -14.30
CA ALA A 10 5.94 -0.22 -13.92
C ALA A 10 6.05 0.87 -12.84
N ASP A 11 5.21 1.89 -12.92
CA ASP A 11 5.16 2.95 -11.91
C ASP A 11 4.63 2.41 -10.58
N VAL A 12 3.65 1.52 -10.62
CA VAL A 12 3.14 0.86 -9.41
C VAL A 12 4.26 0.05 -8.75
N THR A 13 5.04 -0.68 -9.54
CA THR A 13 6.17 -1.45 -9.02
C THR A 13 7.18 -0.52 -8.33
N LYS A 14 7.50 0.61 -8.94
CA LYS A 14 8.42 1.59 -8.36
C LYS A 14 7.88 2.15 -7.03
N LEU A 15 6.60 2.49 -7.00
CA LEU A 15 5.93 2.99 -5.79
C LEU A 15 6.05 1.98 -4.66
N LEU A 16 5.72 0.71 -4.93
CA LEU A 16 5.71 -0.32 -3.91
C LEU A 16 7.11 -0.67 -3.42
N LYS A 17 8.08 -0.66 -4.32
CA LYS A 17 9.47 -0.89 -3.92
C LYS A 17 9.93 0.19 -2.93
N THR A 18 9.64 1.44 -3.23
CA THR A 18 9.97 2.55 -2.34
C THR A 18 9.26 2.39 -0.99
N PHE A 19 7.99 2.04 -1.03
CA PHE A 19 7.19 1.84 0.18
C PHE A 19 7.75 0.72 1.06
N TYR A 20 8.02 -0.46 0.47
CA TYR A 20 8.52 -1.58 1.27
C TYR A 20 9.94 -1.34 1.78
N ASP A 21 10.78 -0.61 1.03
CA ASP A 21 12.08 -0.21 1.55
C ASP A 21 11.94 0.62 2.82
N LYS A 22 10.99 1.54 2.85
CA LYS A 22 10.71 2.35 4.04
C LYS A 22 10.10 1.52 5.17
N LEU A 23 9.17 0.64 4.83
CA LEU A 23 8.45 -0.19 5.80
C LEU A 23 9.41 -1.11 6.56
N LEU A 24 10.34 -1.72 5.85
CA LEU A 24 11.25 -2.71 6.43
C LEU A 24 12.34 -2.09 7.33
N VAL A 25 12.48 -0.78 7.33
CA VAL A 25 13.37 -0.07 8.27
C VAL A 25 12.59 0.78 9.28
N SER A 26 11.26 0.65 9.30
CA SER A 26 10.42 1.43 10.20
C SER A 26 10.22 0.72 11.54
N SER A 27 9.55 1.42 12.47
CA SER A 27 9.24 0.85 13.78
C SER A 27 8.28 -0.33 13.76
N ILE A 28 7.55 -0.52 12.64
CA ILE A 28 6.62 -1.65 12.51
C ILE A 28 7.19 -2.78 11.66
N LYS A 29 8.46 -2.75 11.35
CA LYS A 29 9.11 -3.77 10.52
C LYS A 29 8.93 -5.19 11.06
N HIS A 30 8.83 -5.35 12.37
CA HIS A 30 8.71 -6.66 12.99
C HIS A 30 7.43 -7.42 12.61
N HIS A 31 6.40 -6.70 12.15
CA HIS A 31 5.18 -7.33 11.65
C HIS A 31 5.37 -7.91 10.25
N PHE A 32 6.43 -7.50 9.55
CA PHE A 32 6.65 -7.84 8.14
C PHE A 32 7.95 -8.59 7.88
N ILE A 33 8.78 -8.80 8.91
CA ILE A 33 10.12 -9.36 8.74
C ILE A 33 10.10 -10.78 8.17
N ASN A 34 9.05 -11.54 8.46
CA ASN A 34 8.88 -12.90 7.95
C ASN A 34 8.04 -12.96 6.69
N LEU A 35 7.66 -11.81 6.14
CA LEU A 35 6.85 -11.75 4.94
C LEU A 35 7.67 -12.16 3.72
N ASN A 36 7.13 -13.09 2.94
CA ASN A 36 7.75 -13.47 1.67
C ASN A 36 7.37 -12.43 0.62
N LEU A 37 8.26 -11.45 0.39
CA LEU A 37 7.98 -10.36 -0.54
C LEU A 37 7.82 -10.84 -1.98
N GLU A 38 8.55 -11.89 -2.39
CA GLU A 38 8.41 -12.43 -3.75
C GLU A 38 6.99 -12.92 -4.03
N ALA A 39 6.35 -13.53 -3.04
CA ALA A 39 4.96 -13.98 -3.19
C ALA A 39 3.96 -12.86 -2.94
N HIS A 40 4.30 -11.92 -2.07
CA HIS A 40 3.38 -10.86 -1.64
C HIS A 40 3.27 -9.72 -2.66
N LEU A 41 4.40 -9.25 -3.20
CA LEU A 41 4.41 -8.10 -4.09
C LEU A 41 3.51 -8.25 -5.32
N PRO A 42 3.50 -9.38 -6.03
CA PRO A 42 2.60 -9.50 -7.18
C PRO A 42 1.12 -9.33 -6.82
N ARG A 43 0.72 -9.76 -5.63
CA ARG A 43 -0.67 -9.61 -5.17
C ARG A 43 -1.00 -8.14 -4.89
N VAL A 44 -0.09 -7.44 -4.24
CA VAL A 44 -0.25 -6.02 -3.94
C VAL A 44 -0.23 -5.20 -5.23
N GLU A 45 0.67 -5.52 -6.15
CA GLU A 45 0.72 -4.87 -7.46
C GLU A 45 -0.59 -5.07 -8.22
N SER A 46 -1.14 -6.29 -8.21
CA SER A 46 -2.44 -6.58 -8.86
C SER A 46 -3.54 -5.72 -8.27
N PHE A 47 -3.56 -5.56 -6.96
CA PHE A 47 -4.56 -4.72 -6.30
C PHE A 47 -4.47 -3.26 -6.77
N TRP A 48 -3.28 -2.69 -6.79
CA TRP A 48 -3.12 -1.29 -7.18
C TRP A 48 -3.33 -1.11 -8.68
N ASN A 49 -2.89 -2.05 -9.51
CA ASN A 49 -3.15 -2.00 -10.95
C ASN A 49 -4.65 -2.04 -11.22
N ALA A 50 -5.39 -2.89 -10.53
CA ALA A 50 -6.85 -2.95 -10.68
C ALA A 50 -7.54 -1.67 -10.21
N THR A 51 -6.99 -1.02 -9.18
CA THR A 51 -7.53 0.24 -8.67
C THR A 51 -7.31 1.40 -9.64
N LEU A 52 -6.16 1.43 -10.30
CA LEU A 52 -5.75 2.57 -11.13
C LEU A 52 -6.01 2.38 -12.61
N PHE A 53 -6.05 1.15 -13.09
CA PHE A 53 -6.12 0.87 -14.53
C PHE A 53 -7.31 -0.05 -14.83
N PRO A 54 -8.29 0.42 -15.66
CA PRO A 54 -9.55 -0.32 -15.87
C PRO A 54 -9.40 -1.72 -16.46
N ASP A 55 -8.29 -1.99 -17.18
CA ASP A 55 -8.09 -3.27 -17.84
C ASP A 55 -7.55 -4.36 -16.90
N HIS A 56 -7.30 -4.03 -15.65
CA HIS A 56 -6.78 -4.96 -14.66
C HIS A 56 -7.87 -5.38 -13.67
N SER A 57 -7.76 -6.61 -13.17
CA SER A 57 -8.70 -7.13 -12.18
C SER A 57 -7.95 -7.69 -10.98
N TYR A 58 -8.65 -7.73 -9.84
CA TYR A 58 -8.09 -8.26 -8.59
C TYR A 58 -9.08 -9.27 -8.01
N GLY A 59 -8.64 -10.53 -7.94
CA GLY A 59 -9.51 -11.62 -7.53
C GLY A 59 -9.43 -12.03 -6.07
N THR A 60 -8.59 -11.36 -5.26
CA THR A 60 -8.35 -11.73 -3.87
C THR A 60 -8.82 -10.64 -2.92
N ASN A 61 -9.37 -11.05 -1.78
CA ASN A 61 -9.81 -10.11 -0.76
C ASN A 61 -8.62 -9.58 0.05
N LEU A 62 -8.28 -8.31 -0.16
CA LEU A 62 -7.18 -7.65 0.54
C LEU A 62 -7.37 -7.70 2.07
N MET A 63 -8.59 -7.52 2.55
CA MET A 63 -8.88 -7.51 3.98
C MET A 63 -8.55 -8.85 4.63
N GLU A 64 -8.93 -9.96 4.00
CA GLU A 64 -8.64 -11.29 4.55
C GLU A 64 -7.14 -11.52 4.69
N GLN A 65 -6.37 -11.07 3.72
CA GLN A 65 -4.93 -11.25 3.75
C GLN A 65 -4.25 -10.49 4.88
N HIS A 66 -4.87 -9.40 5.34
CA HIS A 66 -4.30 -8.56 6.40
C HIS A 66 -4.86 -8.84 7.78
N MET A 67 -5.86 -9.71 7.90
CA MET A 67 -6.51 -10.00 9.18
C MET A 67 -5.61 -10.72 10.19
N HIS A 68 -4.51 -11.29 9.74
CA HIS A 68 -3.59 -12.01 10.62
C HIS A 68 -2.47 -11.14 11.17
N LEU A 69 -2.36 -9.90 10.73
CA LEU A 69 -1.29 -9.01 11.18
C LEU A 69 -1.69 -8.34 12.51
N PRO A 70 -0.85 -8.44 13.55
CA PRO A 70 -1.18 -7.88 14.86
C PRO A 70 -0.88 -6.37 14.91
N LEU A 71 -1.47 -5.60 14.01
CA LEU A 71 -1.23 -4.17 13.90
C LEU A 71 -2.11 -3.39 14.87
N LYS A 72 -1.53 -2.37 15.49
CA LYS A 72 -2.22 -1.45 16.36
C LYS A 72 -2.63 -0.20 15.59
N LYS A 73 -3.45 0.66 16.21
CA LYS A 73 -3.95 1.89 15.58
C LYS A 73 -2.80 2.75 15.03
N ASP A 74 -1.74 2.95 15.82
CA ASP A 74 -0.62 3.77 15.37
C ASP A 74 0.17 3.12 14.25
N ASP A 75 0.18 1.79 14.18
CA ASP A 75 0.83 1.06 13.11
C ASP A 75 0.14 1.31 11.76
N PHE A 76 -1.20 1.37 11.75
CA PHE A 76 -1.95 1.70 10.55
C PHE A 76 -1.69 3.13 10.09
N LYS A 77 -1.57 4.06 11.03
CA LYS A 77 -1.24 5.45 10.70
C LYS A 77 0.15 5.56 10.08
N LEU A 78 1.11 4.84 10.62
CA LEU A 78 2.47 4.82 10.07
C LEU A 78 2.48 4.17 8.69
N TRP A 79 1.78 3.05 8.51
CA TRP A 79 1.64 2.38 7.22
C TRP A 79 1.11 3.35 6.15
N GLN A 80 0.04 4.06 6.47
CA GLN A 80 -0.55 5.04 5.57
C GLN A 80 0.43 6.15 5.23
N ARG A 81 1.11 6.70 6.25
CA ARG A 81 2.07 7.79 6.05
C ARG A 81 3.22 7.36 5.15
N LEU A 82 3.74 6.16 5.36
CA LEU A 82 4.86 5.66 4.55
C LEU A 82 4.45 5.50 3.09
N LEU A 83 3.23 5.02 2.83
CA LEU A 83 2.74 4.91 1.46
C LEU A 83 2.55 6.29 0.82
N TRP A 84 2.00 7.24 1.57
CA TRP A 84 1.85 8.62 1.10
C TRP A 84 3.21 9.25 0.76
N GLU A 85 4.19 9.11 1.64
CA GLU A 85 5.54 9.63 1.40
C GLU A 85 6.16 8.99 0.16
N SER A 86 5.96 7.70 -0.02
CA SER A 86 6.49 6.98 -1.19
C SER A 86 5.88 7.46 -2.49
N ALA A 87 4.57 7.72 -2.49
CA ALA A 87 3.87 8.26 -3.66
C ALA A 87 4.39 9.66 -3.99
N ASP A 88 4.46 10.53 -2.98
CA ASP A 88 4.90 11.92 -3.17
C ASP A 88 6.38 12.02 -3.54
N ALA A 89 7.20 11.04 -3.17
CA ALA A 89 8.63 11.06 -3.50
C ALA A 89 8.88 10.98 -5.02
N HIS A 90 8.02 10.29 -5.76
CA HIS A 90 8.25 10.01 -7.17
C HIS A 90 7.15 10.49 -8.11
N PHE A 91 5.95 10.78 -7.60
CA PHE A 91 4.78 10.99 -8.44
C PHE A 91 3.95 12.18 -8.00
N SER A 92 3.15 12.71 -8.94
CA SER A 92 2.17 13.77 -8.69
C SER A 92 1.09 13.70 -9.76
N GLY A 93 -0.17 13.81 -9.37
CA GLY A 93 -1.29 13.81 -10.30
C GLY A 93 -2.50 13.07 -9.76
N ALA A 94 -3.48 12.85 -10.65
CA ALA A 94 -4.77 12.26 -10.27
C ALA A 94 -4.63 10.84 -9.71
N ASN A 95 -3.83 9.98 -10.37
CA ASN A 95 -3.63 8.61 -9.88
C ASN A 95 -2.86 8.59 -8.57
N THR A 96 -1.90 9.50 -8.41
CA THR A 96 -1.17 9.63 -7.15
C THR A 96 -2.12 9.98 -6.01
N GLU A 97 -3.05 10.90 -6.23
CA GLU A 97 -4.05 11.25 -5.23
C GLU A 97 -5.02 10.10 -4.97
N THR A 98 -5.37 9.34 -6.00
CA THR A 98 -6.20 8.14 -5.83
C THR A 98 -5.53 7.11 -4.91
N VAL A 99 -4.23 6.87 -5.10
CA VAL A 99 -3.46 5.96 -4.22
C VAL A 99 -3.53 6.45 -2.78
N LYS A 100 -3.28 7.74 -2.56
CA LYS A 100 -3.26 8.32 -1.21
C LYS A 100 -4.63 8.20 -0.55
N ASN A 101 -5.70 8.54 -1.27
CA ASN A 101 -7.07 8.45 -0.74
C ASN A 101 -7.47 7.01 -0.47
N ARG A 102 -7.10 6.10 -1.38
CA ARG A 102 -7.44 4.68 -1.21
C ARG A 102 -6.68 4.08 -0.02
N ALA A 103 -5.42 4.46 0.16
CA ALA A 103 -4.62 4.00 1.30
C ALA A 103 -5.25 4.45 2.62
N ALA A 104 -5.74 5.69 2.70
CA ALA A 104 -6.43 6.19 3.88
C ALA A 104 -7.70 5.39 4.17
N SER A 105 -8.48 5.08 3.14
CA SER A 105 -9.70 4.27 3.28
C SER A 105 -9.38 2.85 3.75
N ILE A 106 -8.36 2.25 3.18
CA ILE A 106 -7.94 0.90 3.55
C ILE A 106 -7.49 0.87 5.01
N ALA A 107 -6.67 1.82 5.43
CA ALA A 107 -6.20 1.89 6.81
C ALA A 107 -7.37 2.05 7.77
N TYR A 108 -8.34 2.90 7.45
CA TYR A 108 -9.52 3.11 8.27
C TYR A 108 -10.35 1.83 8.39
N ILE A 109 -10.62 1.16 7.26
CA ILE A 109 -11.44 -0.06 7.26
C ILE A 109 -10.74 -1.18 8.03
N MET A 110 -9.44 -1.34 7.85
CA MET A 110 -8.69 -2.37 8.55
C MET A 110 -8.67 -2.12 10.05
N GLN A 111 -8.51 -0.88 10.48
CA GLN A 111 -8.59 -0.54 11.90
C GLN A 111 -9.93 -0.93 12.49
N LYS A 112 -11.01 -0.64 11.79
CA LYS A 112 -12.35 -0.99 12.23
C LYS A 112 -12.55 -2.48 12.37
N LYS A 113 -11.97 -3.28 11.47
CA LYS A 113 -12.13 -4.73 11.47
C LYS A 113 -11.22 -5.43 12.47
N LEU A 114 -9.98 -4.96 12.62
CA LEU A 114 -8.96 -5.63 13.41
C LEU A 114 -8.90 -5.13 14.86
N LEU A 115 -9.36 -3.91 15.11
CA LEU A 115 -9.28 -3.30 16.44
C LEU A 115 -10.68 -3.07 17.00
N LYS A 116 -11.54 -4.05 16.87
CA LYS A 116 -12.86 -3.98 17.46
C LYS A 116 -12.75 -3.99 18.98
N ASP A 117 -13.43 -3.07 19.59
CA ASP A 117 -13.57 -3.02 21.04
C ASP A 117 -14.59 -4.05 21.51
#